data_f9231fab71baa08ff3cb1f3828d2aa37
#
_entry.id   f9231fab71baa08ff3cb1f3828d2aa37
#
_cell.length_a   1.000
_cell.length_b   1.000
_cell.length_c   1.000
_cell.angle_alpha   90.00
_cell.angle_beta   90.00
_cell.angle_gamma   90.00
#
_symmetry.space_group_name_H-M   'P 1'
#
loop_
_entity.id
_entity.type
_entity.pdbx_description
1 polymer ?
#
loop_
_entity_poly.entity_id
_entity_poly.type
_entity_poly.pdbx_seq_one_letter_code
_entity_poly.pdbx_strand_id
1 'polypeptide(L)'
;DLKQCLHDNVMMWDPASRDEKIVTLKSFEEETGLKPTQWPDVQAIIGDSSDNIPGVRGVGPKTAEKLFHEYASLEAIRDGFASMKPALQKKFDGQLEAMFLYRQLTTLDTSRCASLTLDAMRVRPVNRQEAATLLREFELSSLERELATLIRDGRVAVEHDASETVDSGKSGSMRQLSLLDTPKAEPRQRLRDASDPFFDALEGNPVAVLGGHGELA
;
A
#
# COMPACT_ATOMS: atom_id res chain seq x y z
N ASP A 1 -3.52 -1.85 -9.52
CA ASP A 1 -3.34 -3.29 -9.20
C ASP A 1 -4.03 -3.70 -7.91
N LEU A 2 -3.91 -2.91 -6.84
CA LEU A 2 -4.36 -3.27 -5.49
C LEU A 2 -5.85 -3.60 -5.35
N LYS A 3 -6.70 -3.19 -6.31
CA LYS A 3 -8.13 -3.54 -6.30
C LYS A 3 -8.38 -5.06 -6.31
N GLN A 4 -7.44 -5.85 -6.84
CA GLN A 4 -7.53 -7.31 -6.81
C GLN A 4 -7.40 -7.89 -5.38
N CYS A 5 -6.91 -7.11 -4.40
CA CYS A 5 -6.78 -7.50 -3.01
C CYS A 5 -8.03 -7.23 -2.16
N LEU A 6 -9.05 -6.57 -2.72
CA LEU A 6 -10.26 -6.23 -1.98
C LEU A 6 -11.03 -7.49 -1.58
N HIS A 7 -11.37 -7.58 -0.30
CA HIS A 7 -12.27 -8.58 0.26
C HIS A 7 -12.88 -8.06 1.58
N ASP A 8 -13.70 -8.83 2.27
CA ASP A 8 -14.46 -8.38 3.45
C ASP A 8 -13.60 -7.72 4.54
N ASN A 9 -12.33 -8.15 4.67
CA ASN A 9 -11.40 -7.66 5.69
C ASN A 9 -10.28 -6.77 5.12
N VAL A 10 -10.34 -6.41 3.83
CA VAL A 10 -9.34 -5.55 3.18
C VAL A 10 -10.02 -4.45 2.38
N MET A 11 -9.64 -3.23 2.66
CA MET A 11 -10.08 -2.05 1.93
C MET A 11 -8.87 -1.24 1.45
N MET A 12 -9.05 -0.41 0.43
CA MET A 12 -8.04 0.54 -0.02
C MET A 12 -8.38 1.92 0.54
N TRP A 13 -7.38 2.61 1.06
CA TRP A 13 -7.46 3.99 1.48
C TRP A 13 -6.46 4.84 0.70
N ASP A 14 -6.95 5.94 0.11
CA ASP A 14 -6.13 6.93 -0.57
C ASP A 14 -6.09 8.23 0.24
N PRO A 15 -5.05 8.42 1.09
CA PRO A 15 -4.92 9.60 1.93
C PRO A 15 -4.59 10.88 1.14
N ALA A 16 -4.15 10.76 -0.10
CA ALA A 16 -3.79 11.90 -0.95
C ALA A 16 -5.02 12.50 -1.65
N SER A 17 -6.14 11.78 -1.69
CA SER A 17 -7.38 12.31 -2.25
C SER A 17 -7.99 13.34 -1.27
N ARG A 18 -8.56 14.43 -1.82
CA ARG A 18 -9.21 15.48 -1.00
C ARG A 18 -10.34 14.96 -0.11
N ASP A 19 -10.96 13.87 -0.51
CA ASP A 19 -12.14 13.28 0.13
C ASP A 19 -11.79 11.98 0.87
N GLU A 20 -10.50 11.74 1.17
CA GLU A 20 -10.03 10.51 1.86
C GLU A 20 -10.72 9.24 1.34
N LYS A 21 -10.61 9.01 0.04
CA LYS A 21 -11.37 7.96 -0.64
C LYS A 21 -11.03 6.57 -0.09
N ILE A 22 -12.02 5.94 0.52
CA ILE A 22 -11.95 4.52 0.93
C ILE A 22 -12.72 3.69 -0.10
N VAL A 23 -12.06 2.65 -0.62
CA VAL A 23 -12.66 1.68 -1.53
C VAL A 23 -12.78 0.34 -0.81
N THR A 24 -14.01 -0.08 -0.57
CA THR A 24 -14.34 -1.38 0.01
C THR A 24 -14.70 -2.38 -1.08
N LEU A 25 -14.76 -3.69 -0.74
CA LEU A 25 -15.30 -4.71 -1.65
C LEU A 25 -16.68 -4.30 -2.17
N LYS A 26 -17.58 -3.91 -1.27
CA LYS A 26 -18.93 -3.52 -1.62
C LYS A 26 -18.98 -2.32 -2.57
N SER A 27 -18.24 -1.24 -2.26
CA SER A 27 -18.23 -0.05 -3.12
C SER A 27 -17.61 -0.34 -4.49
N PHE A 28 -16.61 -1.23 -4.55
CA PHE A 28 -16.00 -1.65 -5.81
C PHE A 28 -16.99 -2.44 -6.69
N GLU A 29 -17.72 -3.40 -6.11
CA GLU A 29 -18.72 -4.20 -6.82
C GLU A 29 -19.92 -3.34 -7.26
N GLU A 30 -20.37 -2.39 -6.44
CA GLU A 30 -21.45 -1.46 -6.80
C GLU A 30 -21.03 -0.50 -7.92
N GLU A 31 -19.79 -0.01 -7.93
CA GLU A 31 -19.28 0.91 -8.94
C GLU A 31 -19.00 0.21 -10.28
N THR A 32 -18.44 -0.99 -10.26
CA THR A 32 -17.93 -1.66 -11.45
C THR A 32 -18.80 -2.81 -11.95
N GLY A 33 -19.64 -3.38 -11.09
CA GLY A 33 -20.37 -4.63 -11.34
C GLY A 33 -19.48 -5.87 -11.46
N LEU A 34 -18.20 -5.78 -11.05
CA LEU A 34 -17.18 -6.81 -11.20
C LEU A 34 -16.67 -7.28 -9.85
N LYS A 35 -16.11 -8.48 -9.81
CA LYS A 35 -15.40 -9.00 -8.64
C LYS A 35 -13.92 -8.58 -8.68
N PRO A 36 -13.27 -8.38 -7.52
CA PRO A 36 -11.84 -8.09 -7.47
C PRO A 36 -10.96 -9.09 -8.20
N THR A 37 -11.36 -10.36 -8.22
CA THR A 37 -10.65 -11.43 -8.94
C THR A 37 -10.63 -11.25 -10.46
N GLN A 38 -11.54 -10.45 -11.01
CA GLN A 38 -11.58 -10.10 -12.44
C GLN A 38 -10.71 -8.88 -12.78
N TRP A 39 -10.21 -8.16 -11.75
CA TRP A 39 -9.47 -6.93 -11.97
C TRP A 39 -8.19 -7.08 -12.80
N PRO A 40 -7.37 -8.14 -12.63
CA PRO A 40 -6.22 -8.39 -13.52
C PRO A 40 -6.62 -8.56 -14.99
N ASP A 41 -7.74 -9.22 -15.26
CA ASP A 41 -8.27 -9.37 -16.61
C ASP A 41 -8.69 -8.02 -17.22
N VAL A 42 -9.33 -7.17 -16.40
CA VAL A 42 -9.72 -5.81 -16.80
C VAL A 42 -8.49 -4.97 -17.13
N GLN A 43 -7.48 -4.99 -16.27
CA GLN A 43 -6.22 -4.27 -16.48
C GLN A 43 -5.47 -4.77 -17.71
N ALA A 44 -5.48 -6.07 -17.96
CA ALA A 44 -4.87 -6.64 -19.17
C ALA A 44 -5.48 -6.09 -20.47
N ILE A 45 -6.77 -5.74 -20.44
CA ILE A 45 -7.45 -5.16 -21.61
C ILE A 45 -7.28 -3.64 -21.68
N ILE A 46 -7.45 -2.94 -20.56
CA ILE A 46 -7.35 -1.47 -20.50
C ILE A 46 -5.90 -1.03 -20.66
N GLY A 47 -4.95 -1.83 -20.14
CA GLY A 47 -3.56 -1.46 -19.96
C GLY A 47 -3.32 -0.69 -18.65
N ASP A 48 -2.05 -0.50 -18.36
CA ASP A 48 -1.57 0.32 -17.26
C ASP A 48 -0.38 1.15 -17.70
N SER A 49 -0.57 2.46 -17.80
CA SER A 49 0.48 3.36 -18.29
C SER A 49 1.62 3.53 -17.29
N SER A 50 1.38 3.32 -16.00
CA SER A 50 2.43 3.41 -14.97
C SER A 50 3.43 2.26 -15.10
N ASP A 51 2.95 1.09 -15.48
CA ASP A 51 3.76 -0.13 -15.68
C ASP A 51 4.11 -0.39 -17.15
N ASN A 52 3.81 0.58 -18.03
CA ASN A 52 4.04 0.48 -19.46
C ASN A 52 3.35 -0.75 -20.11
N ILE A 53 2.17 -1.11 -19.62
CA ILE A 53 1.33 -2.18 -20.16
C ILE A 53 0.34 -1.55 -21.14
N PRO A 54 0.44 -1.85 -22.45
CA PRO A 54 -0.33 -1.13 -23.47
C PRO A 54 -1.82 -1.48 -23.49
N GLY A 55 -2.20 -2.65 -22.97
CA GLY A 55 -3.56 -3.18 -23.09
C GLY A 55 -3.96 -3.51 -24.54
N VAL A 56 -5.26 -3.69 -24.77
CA VAL A 56 -5.82 -3.94 -26.10
C VAL A 56 -6.12 -2.61 -26.79
N ARG A 57 -5.43 -2.35 -27.90
CA ARG A 57 -5.51 -1.08 -28.60
C ARG A 57 -6.94 -0.71 -29.01
N GLY A 58 -7.39 0.47 -28.57
CA GLY A 58 -8.73 0.98 -28.86
C GLY A 58 -9.84 0.43 -27.97
N VAL A 59 -9.48 -0.28 -26.88
CA VAL A 59 -10.40 -0.70 -25.83
C VAL A 59 -10.09 0.10 -24.58
N GLY A 60 -10.99 1.02 -24.22
CA GLY A 60 -10.89 1.80 -23.00
C GLY A 60 -11.81 1.25 -21.89
N PRO A 61 -11.80 1.87 -20.68
CA PRO A 61 -12.51 1.38 -19.50
C PRO A 61 -13.99 1.03 -19.76
N LYS A 62 -14.75 1.92 -20.39
CA LYS A 62 -16.20 1.68 -20.69
C LYS A 62 -16.43 0.50 -21.64
N THR A 63 -15.48 0.19 -22.52
CA THR A 63 -15.62 -0.95 -23.43
C THR A 63 -15.24 -2.24 -22.70
N ALA A 64 -14.19 -2.19 -21.88
CA ALA A 64 -13.77 -3.31 -21.03
C ALA A 64 -14.87 -3.70 -20.04
N GLU A 65 -15.48 -2.73 -19.34
CA GLU A 65 -16.62 -2.97 -18.45
C GLU A 65 -17.73 -3.76 -19.14
N LYS A 66 -18.18 -3.30 -20.32
CA LYS A 66 -19.21 -4.00 -21.10
C LYS A 66 -18.79 -5.41 -21.51
N LEU A 67 -17.50 -5.58 -21.84
CA LEU A 67 -16.96 -6.90 -22.19
C LEU A 67 -17.03 -7.85 -20.99
N PHE A 68 -16.65 -7.42 -19.80
CA PHE A 68 -16.66 -8.27 -18.61
C PHE A 68 -18.07 -8.53 -18.06
N HIS A 69 -19.06 -7.74 -18.43
CA HIS A 69 -20.47 -8.08 -18.20
C HIS A 69 -20.97 -9.15 -19.18
N GLU A 70 -20.42 -9.21 -20.39
CA GLU A 70 -20.79 -10.22 -21.41
C GLU A 70 -19.92 -11.48 -21.31
N TYR A 71 -18.61 -11.30 -21.04
CA TYR A 71 -17.61 -12.36 -20.95
C TYR A 71 -16.96 -12.31 -19.56
N ALA A 72 -17.07 -13.39 -18.80
CA ALA A 72 -16.61 -13.39 -17.41
C ALA A 72 -15.09 -13.37 -17.23
N SER A 73 -14.30 -13.69 -18.27
CA SER A 73 -12.83 -13.78 -18.23
C SER A 73 -12.19 -13.56 -19.59
N LEU A 74 -10.85 -13.42 -19.64
CA LEU A 74 -10.07 -13.34 -20.88
C LEU A 74 -10.22 -14.62 -21.73
N GLU A 75 -10.33 -15.79 -21.10
CA GLU A 75 -10.57 -17.05 -21.80
C GLU A 75 -11.92 -17.00 -22.53
N ALA A 76 -12.98 -16.54 -21.86
CA ALA A 76 -14.29 -16.41 -22.48
C ALA A 76 -14.28 -15.38 -23.63
N ILE A 77 -13.51 -14.30 -23.53
CA ILE A 77 -13.29 -13.33 -24.59
C ILE A 77 -12.60 -14.00 -25.80
N ARG A 78 -11.53 -14.77 -25.57
CA ARG A 78 -10.82 -15.49 -26.63
C ARG A 78 -11.73 -16.51 -27.31
N ASP A 79 -12.41 -17.31 -26.52
CA ASP A 79 -13.26 -18.40 -27.05
C ASP A 79 -14.51 -17.85 -27.79
N GLY A 80 -15.03 -16.70 -27.32
CA GLY A 80 -16.13 -15.99 -27.96
C GLY A 80 -15.73 -15.09 -29.15
N PHE A 81 -14.43 -14.96 -29.44
CA PHE A 81 -13.91 -14.01 -30.42
C PHE A 81 -14.61 -14.10 -31.79
N ALA A 82 -14.79 -15.31 -32.31
CA ALA A 82 -15.41 -15.55 -33.63
C ALA A 82 -16.87 -15.07 -33.72
N SER A 83 -17.57 -15.00 -32.58
CA SER A 83 -18.98 -14.55 -32.50
C SER A 83 -19.14 -13.08 -32.12
N MET A 84 -18.05 -12.38 -31.84
CA MET A 84 -18.09 -10.95 -31.52
C MET A 84 -18.53 -10.09 -32.71
N LYS A 85 -19.04 -8.91 -32.40
CA LYS A 85 -19.33 -7.89 -33.45
C LYS A 85 -18.06 -7.54 -34.20
N PRO A 86 -18.12 -7.40 -35.55
CA PRO A 86 -16.92 -7.15 -36.38
C PRO A 86 -16.05 -5.98 -35.94
N ALA A 87 -16.66 -4.91 -35.45
CA ALA A 87 -15.92 -3.75 -34.93
C ALA A 87 -15.09 -4.08 -33.66
N LEU A 88 -15.54 -5.04 -32.87
CA LEU A 88 -14.85 -5.49 -31.66
C LEU A 88 -13.77 -6.51 -32.05
N GLN A 89 -14.09 -7.47 -32.93
CA GLN A 89 -13.11 -8.41 -33.48
C GLN A 89 -11.88 -7.69 -34.03
N LYS A 90 -12.07 -6.63 -34.80
CA LYS A 90 -10.98 -5.82 -35.35
C LYS A 90 -10.05 -5.24 -34.29
N LYS A 91 -10.55 -4.97 -33.06
CA LYS A 91 -9.73 -4.46 -31.96
C LYS A 91 -8.89 -5.55 -31.32
N PHE A 92 -9.41 -6.76 -31.24
CA PHE A 92 -8.72 -7.91 -30.65
C PHE A 92 -7.85 -8.67 -31.63
N ASP A 93 -8.01 -8.42 -32.94
CA ASP A 93 -7.24 -9.11 -33.97
C ASP A 93 -5.74 -8.90 -33.77
N GLY A 94 -5.00 -10.00 -33.72
CA GLY A 94 -3.56 -10.01 -33.44
C GLY A 94 -3.16 -9.67 -32.01
N GLN A 95 -4.11 -9.43 -31.08
CA GLN A 95 -3.82 -9.04 -29.69
C GLN A 95 -4.30 -10.06 -28.64
N LEU A 96 -4.99 -11.12 -29.05
CA LEU A 96 -5.57 -12.12 -28.12
C LEU A 96 -4.53 -12.78 -27.23
N GLU A 97 -3.36 -13.15 -27.75
CA GLU A 97 -2.31 -13.76 -26.95
C GLU A 97 -1.62 -12.75 -26.02
N ALA A 98 -1.44 -11.52 -26.49
CA ALA A 98 -0.79 -10.48 -25.71
C ALA A 98 -1.56 -10.13 -24.42
N MET A 99 -2.90 -10.18 -24.42
CA MET A 99 -3.70 -9.88 -23.24
C MET A 99 -3.43 -10.86 -22.08
N PHE A 100 -3.09 -12.13 -22.37
CA PHE A 100 -2.72 -13.08 -21.32
C PHE A 100 -1.36 -12.76 -20.68
N LEU A 101 -0.40 -12.28 -21.48
CA LEU A 101 0.85 -11.75 -20.95
C LEU A 101 0.59 -10.53 -20.06
N TYR A 102 -0.27 -9.61 -20.50
CA TYR A 102 -0.61 -8.42 -19.71
C TYR A 102 -1.27 -8.81 -18.38
N ARG A 103 -2.19 -9.78 -18.38
CA ARG A 103 -2.76 -10.32 -17.13
C ARG A 103 -1.68 -10.87 -16.21
N GLN A 104 -0.73 -11.65 -16.74
CA GLN A 104 0.36 -12.19 -15.93
C GLN A 104 1.19 -11.08 -15.28
N LEU A 105 1.44 -9.98 -16.00
CA LEU A 105 2.20 -8.84 -15.49
C LEU A 105 1.42 -8.02 -14.43
N THR A 106 0.10 -7.93 -14.56
CA THR A 106 -0.75 -7.18 -13.62
C THR A 106 -1.20 -7.99 -12.41
N THR A 107 -1.06 -9.32 -12.45
CA THR A 107 -1.46 -10.19 -11.33
C THR A 107 -0.41 -10.13 -10.22
N LEU A 108 -0.85 -9.77 -9.01
CA LEU A 108 0.01 -9.72 -7.84
C LEU A 108 0.44 -11.12 -7.41
N ASP A 109 1.74 -11.31 -7.23
CA ASP A 109 2.31 -12.56 -6.72
C ASP A 109 2.28 -12.58 -5.18
N THR A 110 1.30 -13.28 -4.63
CA THR A 110 1.13 -13.43 -3.17
C THR A 110 2.08 -14.46 -2.56
N SER A 111 2.75 -15.26 -3.36
CA SER A 111 3.61 -16.36 -2.88
C SER A 111 4.87 -15.85 -2.18
N ARG A 112 5.39 -14.70 -2.59
CA ARG A 112 6.64 -14.13 -2.06
C ARG A 112 6.51 -13.66 -0.62
N CYS A 113 5.32 -13.30 -0.18
CA CYS A 113 5.05 -12.83 1.18
C CYS A 113 4.42 -13.91 2.08
N ALA A 114 4.29 -15.16 1.59
CA ALA A 114 3.62 -16.24 2.32
C ALA A 114 4.28 -16.60 3.67
N SER A 115 5.57 -16.32 3.84
CA SER A 115 6.31 -16.51 5.10
C SER A 115 6.20 -15.34 6.08
N LEU A 116 5.67 -14.18 5.64
CA LEU A 116 5.52 -13.01 6.51
C LEU A 116 4.29 -13.16 7.39
N THR A 117 4.45 -12.93 8.68
CA THR A 117 3.36 -12.87 9.66
C THR A 117 3.12 -11.43 10.07
N LEU A 118 1.90 -11.10 10.50
CA LEU A 118 1.59 -9.78 11.03
C LEU A 118 2.46 -9.42 12.25
N ASP A 119 2.83 -10.43 13.07
CA ASP A 119 3.73 -10.20 14.20
C ASP A 119 5.15 -9.83 13.76
N ALA A 120 5.64 -10.39 12.65
CA ALA A 120 6.93 -10.01 12.08
C ALA A 120 6.93 -8.57 11.53
N MET A 121 5.75 -8.06 11.15
CA MET A 121 5.56 -6.71 10.61
C MET A 121 5.27 -5.66 11.69
N ARG A 122 5.19 -6.05 12.98
CA ARG A 122 4.99 -5.08 14.07
C ARG A 122 6.17 -4.11 14.13
N VAL A 123 5.85 -2.84 14.28
CA VAL A 123 6.86 -1.80 14.53
C VAL A 123 7.54 -2.12 15.85
N ARG A 124 8.84 -2.34 15.78
CA ARG A 124 9.68 -2.61 16.95
C ARG A 124 10.24 -1.32 17.53
N PRO A 125 10.59 -1.31 18.84
CA PRO A 125 11.34 -0.20 19.39
C PRO A 125 12.64 0.02 18.61
N VAL A 126 13.02 1.26 18.43
CA VAL A 126 14.23 1.64 17.69
C VAL A 126 15.45 1.52 18.59
N ASN A 127 16.49 0.81 18.15
CA ASN A 127 17.81 0.89 18.72
C ASN A 127 18.45 2.23 18.33
N ARG A 128 18.60 3.13 19.29
CA ARG A 128 19.12 4.50 19.04
C ARG A 128 20.51 4.51 18.42
N GLN A 129 21.36 3.62 18.89
CA GLN A 129 22.76 3.59 18.51
C GLN A 129 22.94 3.07 17.08
N GLU A 130 22.23 2.00 16.75
CA GLU A 130 22.19 1.47 15.38
C GLU A 130 21.59 2.47 14.40
N ALA A 131 20.44 3.08 14.76
CA ALA A 131 19.80 4.09 13.93
C ALA A 131 20.70 5.31 13.70
N ALA A 132 21.36 5.83 14.75
CA ALA A 132 22.28 6.95 14.60
C ALA A 132 23.49 6.60 13.72
N THR A 133 24.03 5.39 13.87
CA THR A 133 25.15 4.91 13.06
C THR A 133 24.76 4.82 11.59
N LEU A 134 23.61 4.20 11.30
CA LEU A 134 23.09 4.05 9.94
C LEU A 134 22.82 5.41 9.28
N LEU A 135 22.10 6.29 9.98
CA LEU A 135 21.77 7.62 9.44
C LEU A 135 23.00 8.47 9.16
N ARG A 136 24.07 8.34 9.95
CA ARG A 136 25.35 9.03 9.71
C ARG A 136 26.13 8.39 8.56
N GLU A 137 26.14 7.09 8.45
CA GLU A 137 26.77 6.37 7.33
C GLU A 137 26.21 6.82 5.97
N PHE A 138 24.90 7.06 5.91
CA PHE A 138 24.21 7.54 4.71
C PHE A 138 24.09 9.09 4.66
N GLU A 139 24.76 9.83 5.55
CA GLU A 139 24.74 11.30 5.63
C GLU A 139 23.33 11.91 5.76
N LEU A 140 22.37 11.18 6.37
CA LEU A 140 20.98 11.56 6.52
C LEU A 140 20.72 12.39 7.79
N SER A 141 21.48 13.48 7.99
CA SER A 141 21.44 14.30 9.21
C SER A 141 20.10 15.00 9.46
N SER A 142 19.27 15.22 8.44
CA SER A 142 17.90 15.73 8.61
C SER A 142 17.00 14.69 9.26
N LEU A 143 17.08 13.43 8.82
CA LEU A 143 16.31 12.32 9.38
C LEU A 143 16.77 11.96 10.79
N GLU A 144 18.09 12.08 11.10
CA GLU A 144 18.60 11.90 12.46
C GLU A 144 17.94 12.88 13.44
N ARG A 145 17.81 14.16 13.05
CA ARG A 145 17.14 15.19 13.85
C ARG A 145 15.63 14.94 13.99
N GLU A 146 14.99 14.51 12.93
CA GLU A 146 13.56 14.18 12.94
C GLU A 146 13.30 12.98 13.86
N LEU A 147 14.07 11.91 13.73
CA LEU A 147 13.96 10.72 14.59
C LEU A 147 14.19 11.08 16.05
N ALA A 148 15.21 11.92 16.37
CA ALA A 148 15.44 12.42 17.72
C ALA A 148 14.21 13.16 18.28
N THR A 149 13.54 13.93 17.44
CA THR A 149 12.32 14.66 17.82
C THR A 149 11.15 13.68 18.06
N LEU A 150 10.95 12.70 17.19
CA LEU A 150 9.89 11.70 17.34
C LEU A 150 10.06 10.85 18.60
N ILE A 151 11.31 10.51 18.95
CA ILE A 151 11.63 9.78 20.20
C ILE A 151 11.33 10.65 21.41
N ARG A 152 11.78 11.92 21.41
CA ARG A 152 11.54 12.87 22.50
C ARG A 152 10.04 13.09 22.75
N ASP A 153 9.26 13.17 21.67
CA ASP A 153 7.83 13.41 21.73
C ASP A 153 7.03 12.13 22.04
N GLY A 154 7.71 11.01 22.29
CA GLY A 154 7.10 9.71 22.63
C GLY A 154 6.33 9.06 21.47
N ARG A 155 6.57 9.51 20.24
CA ARG A 155 5.91 8.98 19.02
C ARG A 155 6.57 7.71 18.50
N VAL A 156 7.83 7.48 18.86
CA VAL A 156 8.61 6.28 18.52
C VAL A 156 9.15 5.67 19.83
N ALA A 157 8.87 4.39 20.03
CA ALA A 157 9.44 3.64 21.14
C ALA A 157 10.92 3.33 20.87
N VAL A 158 11.72 3.34 21.93
CA VAL A 158 13.14 2.96 21.86
C VAL A 158 13.42 1.74 22.71
N GLU A 159 14.40 0.94 22.30
CA GLU A 159 14.92 -0.13 23.13
C GLU A 159 15.59 0.47 24.38
N HIS A 160 15.30 -0.11 25.54
CA HIS A 160 16.02 0.22 26.76
C HIS A 160 17.35 -0.53 26.77
N ASP A 161 18.44 0.20 26.63
CA ASP A 161 19.76 -0.36 26.86
C ASP A 161 19.89 -0.67 28.37
N ALA A 162 20.11 -1.94 28.68
CA ALA A 162 20.30 -2.38 30.07
C ALA A 162 21.63 -1.87 30.72
N SER A 163 22.41 -1.06 29.99
CA SER A 163 23.75 -0.59 30.35
C SER A 163 23.84 0.88 30.78
N GLU A 164 22.76 1.68 30.71
CA GLU A 164 22.82 3.07 31.22
C GLU A 164 22.53 3.13 32.71
N THR A 165 23.55 2.88 33.51
CA THR A 165 23.62 3.40 34.89
C THR A 165 23.85 4.89 34.82
N VAL A 166 22.90 5.64 35.35
CA VAL A 166 22.85 7.10 35.40
C VAL A 166 24.07 7.63 36.16
N ASP A 167 24.96 8.35 35.50
CA ASP A 167 25.87 9.30 36.15
C ASP A 167 25.28 10.71 36.02
N SER A 168 24.80 11.19 37.18
CA SER A 168 24.24 12.54 37.32
C SER A 168 25.37 13.51 37.62
N GLY A 169 25.78 14.32 36.63
CA GLY A 169 26.66 15.45 36.91
C GLY A 169 27.21 16.19 35.68
N LYS A 170 26.68 17.29 35.39
CA LYS A 170 27.24 18.63 35.11
C LYS A 170 26.67 19.39 33.92
N SER A 171 26.29 20.58 34.27
CA SER A 171 25.94 21.82 33.56
C SER A 171 26.69 22.17 32.24
N GLY A 172 25.90 22.62 31.26
CA GLY A 172 26.22 23.83 30.45
C GLY A 172 26.99 23.61 29.16
N SER A 173 26.27 23.56 28.10
CA SER A 173 26.59 24.15 26.79
C SER A 173 25.52 23.70 25.78
N MET A 174 25.08 24.62 24.94
CA MET A 174 24.09 24.37 23.89
C MET A 174 24.67 23.38 22.88
N ARG A 175 24.61 22.08 23.21
CA ARG A 175 25.02 21.00 22.34
C ARG A 175 23.91 20.76 21.30
N GLN A 176 24.33 20.64 20.06
CA GLN A 176 23.50 20.15 18.98
C GLN A 176 22.89 18.83 19.42
N LEU A 177 21.55 18.79 19.58
CA LEU A 177 20.81 17.60 20.04
C LEU A 177 21.06 16.45 19.05
N SER A 178 21.85 15.49 19.49
CA SER A 178 22.06 14.23 18.78
C SER A 178 21.04 13.21 19.23
N LEU A 179 20.80 12.21 18.40
CA LEU A 179 19.92 11.08 18.71
C LEU A 179 20.31 10.36 20.03
N LEU A 180 21.60 10.44 20.41
CA LEU A 180 22.18 9.82 21.61
C LEU A 180 21.96 10.66 22.89
N ASP A 181 21.62 11.95 22.79
CA ASP A 181 21.58 12.91 23.92
C ASP A 181 20.13 13.23 24.39
N THR A 182 19.10 12.50 23.95
CA THR A 182 17.71 12.81 24.31
C THR A 182 17.31 12.26 25.67
N PRO A 183 16.75 13.07 26.59
CA PRO A 183 16.23 12.58 27.88
C PRO A 183 14.97 11.74 27.68
N LYS A 184 14.76 10.75 28.57
CA LYS A 184 13.54 9.94 28.62
C LYS A 184 12.30 10.84 28.71
N ALA A 185 11.47 10.83 27.67
CA ALA A 185 10.11 11.35 27.78
C ALA A 185 9.19 10.24 28.28
N GLU A 186 8.36 10.55 29.29
CA GLU A 186 7.26 9.65 29.63
C GLU A 186 6.32 9.50 28.42
N PRO A 187 5.81 8.29 28.15
CA PRO A 187 4.91 8.07 27.03
C PRO A 187 3.65 8.91 27.25
N ARG A 188 3.48 9.95 26.45
CA ARG A 188 2.20 10.65 26.39
C ARG A 188 1.16 9.68 25.84
N GLN A 189 0.13 9.38 26.65
CA GLN A 189 -1.06 8.72 26.16
C GLN A 189 -1.59 9.53 24.97
N ARG A 190 -1.59 8.92 23.78
CA ARG A 190 -2.31 9.49 22.64
C ARG A 190 -3.76 9.58 23.06
N LEU A 191 -4.27 10.78 23.16
CA LEU A 191 -5.69 11.03 23.03
C LEU A 191 -6.07 10.48 21.65
N ARG A 192 -6.81 9.37 21.63
CA ARG A 192 -7.59 8.98 20.48
C ARG A 192 -8.52 10.14 20.24
N ASP A 193 -8.37 10.82 19.10
CA ASP A 193 -9.36 11.77 18.68
C ASP A 193 -10.60 10.95 18.35
N ALA A 194 -11.61 11.03 19.21
CA ALA A 194 -12.82 10.21 19.17
C ALA A 194 -13.72 10.54 17.95
N SER A 195 -13.19 11.25 16.95
CA SER A 195 -13.91 11.72 15.77
C SER A 195 -13.32 11.26 14.43
N ASP A 196 -12.34 10.36 14.42
CA ASP A 196 -11.78 9.84 13.16
C ASP A 196 -12.57 8.62 12.68
N PRO A 197 -13.42 8.77 11.62
CA PRO A 197 -14.25 7.69 11.11
C PRO A 197 -13.45 6.46 10.64
N PHE A 198 -12.15 6.63 10.40
CA PHE A 198 -11.24 5.55 10.03
C PHE A 198 -11.02 4.56 11.16
N PHE A 199 -10.86 5.04 12.40
CA PHE A 199 -10.66 4.17 13.56
C PHE A 199 -11.95 3.50 14.03
N ASP A 200 -13.11 4.15 13.87
CA ASP A 200 -14.41 3.55 14.17
C ASP A 200 -14.75 2.37 13.24
N ALA A 201 -14.30 2.41 11.98
CA ALA A 201 -14.43 1.31 11.02
C ALA A 201 -13.52 0.10 11.33
N LEU A 202 -12.50 0.30 12.18
CA LEU A 202 -11.50 -0.72 12.53
C LEU A 202 -11.81 -1.45 13.86
N GLU A 203 -12.75 -0.97 14.66
CA GLU A 203 -13.13 -1.63 15.91
C GLU A 203 -13.80 -2.98 15.63
N GLY A 204 -13.00 -4.05 15.76
CA GLY A 204 -13.48 -5.44 15.71
C GLY A 204 -12.87 -6.35 14.65
N ASN A 205 -12.14 -5.81 13.66
CA ASN A 205 -11.50 -6.64 12.63
C ASN A 205 -10.04 -6.23 12.42
N PRO A 206 -9.10 -7.19 12.31
CA PRO A 206 -7.75 -6.89 11.85
C PRO A 206 -7.81 -6.52 10.37
N VAL A 207 -7.63 -5.24 10.05
CA VAL A 207 -7.67 -4.73 8.67
C VAL A 207 -6.25 -4.44 8.19
N ALA A 208 -5.88 -4.98 7.04
CA ALA A 208 -4.71 -4.54 6.31
C ALA A 208 -5.09 -3.34 5.44
N VAL A 209 -4.43 -2.20 5.64
CA VAL A 209 -4.62 -0.99 4.83
C VAL A 209 -3.49 -0.90 3.82
N LEU A 210 -3.84 -0.90 2.54
CA LEU A 210 -2.89 -0.74 1.45
C LEU A 210 -3.00 0.69 0.91
N GLY A 211 -1.93 1.47 1.03
CA GLY A 211 -1.86 2.84 0.50
C GLY A 211 -1.84 2.85 -1.04
N GLY A 212 -2.65 3.72 -1.63
CA GLY A 212 -2.61 3.99 -3.07
C GLY A 212 -1.46 4.95 -3.40
N HIS A 213 -0.69 4.60 -4.39
CA HIS A 213 0.53 5.13 -5.00
C HIS A 213 1.80 4.42 -4.51
N GLY A 214 2.10 3.27 -5.12
CA GLY A 214 3.43 2.73 -5.49
C GLY A 214 4.64 2.89 -4.57
N GLU A 215 4.50 3.42 -3.38
CA GLU A 215 5.56 3.51 -2.40
C GLU A 215 5.21 2.63 -1.21
N LEU A 216 5.73 1.41 -1.27
CA LEU A 216 5.95 0.62 -0.07
C LEU A 216 7.12 1.28 0.67
N ALA A 217 6.81 2.02 1.72
CA ALA A 217 7.81 2.43 2.69
C ALA A 217 8.21 1.25 3.58
#